data_0176017a53bbf8d624090be3ffe29f30
#
_entry.id   0176017a53bbf8d624090be3ffe29f30
#
_cell.length_a   1.000
_cell.length_b   1.000
_cell.length_c   1.000
_cell.angle_alpha   90.00
_cell.angle_beta   90.00
_cell.angle_gamma   90.00
#
_symmetry.space_group_name_H-M   'P 1'
#
loop_
_entity.id
_entity.type
_entity.pdbx_description
1 polymer ?
#
loop_
_entity_poly.entity_id
_entity_poly.type
_entity_poly.pdbx_seq_one_letter_code
_entity_poly.pdbx_strand_id
1 'polypeptide(L)'
;MTLINIAIKFPITFEETAMPTAQQPQQTDDFDLVVIGSGAGGLSAAVTAASKGLRVLILEKDAVIGGTTAWSGGWIFAPNNPIAARAGIHENINAPRLYLESVLGPHFKAEKVDAFLAAAPDMVAFFESQTQLQFDGGLAIPDTYSDLPRAGQGGRSVIAKPYDARALGKAVSLMRKPLRETTFKGMTIQSGPDLRAFMTMTRSLKSFAYVTKRVLCHFRDLVLFGRGMDLRNGSALVGRLMQSALDAGVEIRVSQSVETLIHDQDRVTKVHLADGTQITTKHGVVLACGGYGQDMARRAESFPRDAEHHSLSVPSATGDGLALGEAIGAHVDQTLARPAAFCPVSRVTWPDGGTGLFPHIIDRGKPGVIGVLATGKRFCNEGLGYYDYVENLLGAVPQGAAARSWLVCDHRFIRRFGLGVVRPAPVPFGHWIKTGYLKRGKTIDALAQSCGIDASGLAATVAQWNIGAAQGKDPEFGRGTTAYMRLQGDPEQTPNPNVAPIQDGPFYAVEVVPGSFGTFAGLSTDGAARVLRQDGTVIEGLYAAGSDSASVFGGFYPAGGINLGPALTFGFIAGCHAVEKNR
;
A
#
# COMPACT_ATOMS: atom_id res chain seq x y z
N MET A 1 63.43 -43.34 -9.09
CA MET A 1 63.03 -44.02 -7.84
C MET A 1 61.50 -44.06 -7.82
N THR A 2 60.98 -45.24 -8.27
CA THR A 2 59.58 -45.52 -8.54
C THR A 2 58.98 -46.12 -7.28
N LEU A 3 57.95 -45.54 -6.72
CA LEU A 3 57.16 -46.17 -5.66
C LEU A 3 55.83 -46.68 -6.25
N ILE A 4 55.69 -47.98 -6.21
CA ILE A 4 54.56 -48.80 -6.61
C ILE A 4 53.55 -48.77 -5.45
N ASN A 5 52.33 -48.29 -5.71
CA ASN A 5 51.18 -48.42 -4.81
C ASN A 5 50.36 -49.64 -5.20
N ILE A 6 50.36 -50.64 -4.34
CA ILE A 6 49.55 -51.86 -4.44
C ILE A 6 48.26 -51.60 -3.65
N ALA A 7 47.12 -51.47 -4.37
CA ALA A 7 45.79 -51.41 -3.77
C ALA A 7 45.19 -52.83 -3.73
N ILE A 8 45.01 -53.37 -2.55
CA ILE A 8 44.30 -54.65 -2.32
C ILE A 8 42.82 -54.33 -2.20
N LYS A 9 42.01 -54.77 -3.18
CA LYS A 9 40.55 -54.75 -3.13
C LYS A 9 40.05 -56.01 -2.44
N PHE A 10 39.35 -55.88 -1.32
CA PHE A 10 38.49 -56.94 -0.77
C PHE A 10 37.04 -56.66 -1.22
N PRO A 11 36.32 -57.63 -1.76
CA PRO A 11 34.87 -57.51 -2.02
C PRO A 11 34.12 -57.84 -0.72
N ILE A 12 33.53 -56.82 -0.09
CA ILE A 12 32.55 -57.04 0.96
C ILE A 12 31.18 -56.81 0.30
N THR A 13 30.46 -57.88 0.05
CA THR A 13 29.03 -57.84 -0.33
C THR A 13 28.21 -57.63 0.94
N PHE A 14 27.65 -56.44 1.10
CA PHE A 14 26.57 -56.23 2.06
C PHE A 14 25.25 -56.56 1.38
N GLU A 15 24.55 -57.57 1.87
CA GLU A 15 23.12 -57.76 1.61
C GLU A 15 22.38 -56.62 2.30
N GLU A 16 21.79 -55.71 1.51
CA GLU A 16 20.84 -54.71 1.96
C GLU A 16 19.55 -55.40 2.40
N THR A 17 19.41 -55.70 3.67
CA THR A 17 18.11 -55.96 4.29
C THR A 17 17.35 -54.63 4.33
N ALA A 18 16.38 -54.46 3.43
CA ALA A 18 15.44 -53.35 3.41
C ALA A 18 14.71 -53.32 4.77
N MET A 19 15.06 -52.33 5.60
CA MET A 19 14.24 -52.02 6.76
C MET A 19 12.89 -51.47 6.28
N PRO A 20 11.77 -51.83 6.90
CA PRO A 20 10.47 -51.26 6.58
C PRO A 20 10.54 -49.76 6.85
N THR A 21 10.34 -48.95 5.84
CA THR A 21 10.14 -47.50 5.96
C THR A 21 8.99 -47.30 6.93
N ALA A 22 9.32 -46.78 8.13
CA ALA A 22 8.31 -46.25 9.02
C ALA A 22 7.58 -45.16 8.24
N GLN A 23 6.32 -45.42 7.92
CA GLN A 23 5.41 -44.39 7.42
C GLN A 23 5.44 -43.28 8.45
N GLN A 24 6.04 -42.15 8.09
CA GLN A 24 5.84 -40.93 8.84
C GLN A 24 4.32 -40.72 8.92
N PRO A 25 3.77 -40.36 10.11
CA PRO A 25 2.36 -40.07 10.21
C PRO A 25 2.04 -39.04 9.13
N GLN A 26 1.12 -39.39 8.22
CA GLN A 26 0.59 -38.44 7.23
C GLN A 26 0.12 -37.24 8.04
N GLN A 27 0.83 -36.14 7.90
CA GLN A 27 0.46 -34.87 8.49
C GLN A 27 -0.90 -34.55 7.87
N THR A 28 -1.96 -34.68 8.68
CA THR A 28 -3.31 -34.39 8.22
C THR A 28 -3.36 -32.94 7.83
N ASP A 29 -3.44 -32.64 6.52
CA ASP A 29 -3.59 -31.29 5.95
C ASP A 29 -5.04 -30.80 6.13
N ASP A 30 -5.58 -30.98 7.34
CA ASP A 30 -6.92 -30.55 7.73
C ASP A 30 -6.82 -29.31 8.60
N PHE A 31 -7.46 -28.24 8.17
CA PHE A 31 -7.54 -26.96 8.89
C PHE A 31 -9.00 -26.56 9.09
N ASP A 32 -9.25 -25.73 10.09
CA ASP A 32 -10.56 -25.14 10.26
C ASP A 32 -10.79 -24.03 9.23
N LEU A 33 -9.77 -23.19 8.99
CA LEU A 33 -9.83 -22.10 8.01
C LEU A 33 -8.53 -22.04 7.20
N VAL A 34 -8.64 -21.90 5.88
CA VAL A 34 -7.51 -21.64 4.98
C VAL A 34 -7.57 -20.20 4.48
N VAL A 35 -6.46 -19.49 4.55
CA VAL A 35 -6.33 -18.10 4.07
C VAL A 35 -5.33 -18.08 2.93
N ILE A 36 -5.71 -17.56 1.76
CA ILE A 36 -4.84 -17.45 0.58
C ILE A 36 -4.37 -15.99 0.46
N GLY A 37 -3.08 -15.78 0.72
CA GLY A 37 -2.43 -14.48 0.73
C GLY A 37 -2.14 -13.96 2.14
N SER A 38 -0.96 -13.34 2.29
CA SER A 38 -0.40 -12.88 3.58
C SER A 38 -0.36 -11.35 3.70
N GLY A 39 -1.20 -10.64 2.97
CA GLY A 39 -1.41 -9.20 3.11
C GLY A 39 -2.22 -8.84 4.36
N ALA A 40 -2.59 -7.55 4.51
CA ALA A 40 -3.36 -7.07 5.67
C ALA A 40 -4.66 -7.84 5.88
N GLY A 41 -5.42 -8.11 4.81
CA GLY A 41 -6.69 -8.84 4.89
C GLY A 41 -6.50 -10.28 5.35
N GLY A 42 -5.55 -11.00 4.74
CA GLY A 42 -5.28 -12.40 5.08
C GLY A 42 -4.73 -12.56 6.50
N LEU A 43 -3.73 -11.76 6.89
CA LEU A 43 -3.20 -11.78 8.25
C LEU A 43 -4.26 -11.40 9.28
N SER A 44 -5.13 -10.43 8.97
CA SER A 44 -6.24 -10.05 9.85
C SER A 44 -7.21 -11.21 10.06
N ALA A 45 -7.65 -11.87 8.98
CA ALA A 45 -8.55 -13.01 9.05
C ALA A 45 -7.95 -14.18 9.86
N ALA A 46 -6.69 -14.51 9.55
CA ALA A 46 -5.99 -15.61 10.18
C ALA A 46 -5.78 -15.40 11.69
N VAL A 47 -5.27 -14.20 12.07
CA VAL A 47 -5.06 -13.87 13.49
C VAL A 47 -6.39 -13.87 14.25
N THR A 48 -7.44 -13.28 13.67
CA THR A 48 -8.76 -13.23 14.31
C THR A 48 -9.33 -14.62 14.55
N ALA A 49 -9.32 -15.47 13.54
CA ALA A 49 -9.85 -16.83 13.63
C ALA A 49 -9.04 -17.70 14.62
N ALA A 50 -7.70 -17.63 14.53
CA ALA A 50 -6.82 -18.40 15.41
C ALA A 50 -6.91 -17.95 16.88
N SER A 51 -7.00 -16.62 17.14
CA SER A 51 -7.21 -16.10 18.50
C SER A 51 -8.53 -16.55 19.14
N LYS A 52 -9.47 -17.02 18.32
CA LYS A 52 -10.76 -17.57 18.75
C LYS A 52 -10.79 -19.11 18.73
N GLY A 53 -9.64 -19.77 18.55
CA GLY A 53 -9.44 -21.20 18.72
C GLY A 53 -9.50 -22.04 17.44
N LEU A 54 -9.60 -21.45 16.25
CA LEU A 54 -9.54 -22.21 15.00
C LEU A 54 -8.10 -22.56 14.63
N ARG A 55 -7.91 -23.75 14.06
CA ARG A 55 -6.65 -24.14 13.40
C ARG A 55 -6.60 -23.51 12.00
N VAL A 56 -5.68 -22.56 11.82
CA VAL A 56 -5.61 -21.72 10.60
C VAL A 56 -4.32 -21.94 9.84
N LEU A 57 -4.42 -22.04 8.50
CA LEU A 57 -3.31 -22.06 7.58
C LEU A 57 -3.32 -20.81 6.69
N ILE A 58 -2.17 -20.16 6.56
CA ILE A 58 -1.93 -19.14 5.51
C ILE A 58 -1.10 -19.76 4.40
N LEU A 59 -1.56 -19.64 3.16
CA LEU A 59 -0.85 -19.99 1.94
C LEU A 59 -0.41 -18.69 1.23
N GLU A 60 0.89 -18.55 1.01
CA GLU A 60 1.47 -17.39 0.32
C GLU A 60 2.25 -17.86 -0.91
N LYS A 61 1.91 -17.31 -2.08
CA LYS A 61 2.55 -17.65 -3.37
C LYS A 61 4.01 -17.22 -3.43
N ASP A 62 4.34 -16.05 -2.85
CA ASP A 62 5.71 -15.56 -2.78
C ASP A 62 6.54 -16.32 -1.72
N ALA A 63 7.86 -16.25 -1.86
CA ALA A 63 8.79 -16.73 -0.84
C ALA A 63 8.82 -15.87 0.43
N VAL A 64 8.10 -14.75 0.44
CA VAL A 64 8.04 -13.79 1.54
C VAL A 64 6.60 -13.29 1.76
N ILE A 65 6.26 -13.02 3.01
CA ILE A 65 4.94 -12.57 3.43
C ILE A 65 4.80 -11.05 3.44
N GLY A 66 3.55 -10.59 3.41
CA GLY A 66 3.18 -9.19 3.61
C GLY A 66 2.66 -8.48 2.37
N GLY A 67 2.80 -9.08 1.18
CA GLY A 67 2.26 -8.53 -0.06
C GLY A 67 2.55 -7.03 -0.24
N THR A 68 1.64 -6.32 -0.90
CA THR A 68 1.70 -4.86 -1.08
C THR A 68 1.56 -4.09 0.24
N THR A 69 0.99 -4.69 1.28
CA THR A 69 0.89 -4.10 2.62
C THR A 69 2.26 -3.69 3.17
N ALA A 70 3.30 -4.51 2.98
CA ALA A 70 4.67 -4.23 3.43
C ALA A 70 5.29 -2.98 2.75
N TRP A 71 4.82 -2.60 1.57
CA TRP A 71 5.27 -1.43 0.81
C TRP A 71 4.49 -0.15 1.10
N SER A 72 3.35 -0.28 1.78
CA SER A 72 2.41 0.81 2.03
C SER A 72 2.91 1.84 3.04
N GLY A 73 2.26 3.01 3.05
CA GLY A 73 2.42 4.03 4.08
C GLY A 73 1.86 3.63 5.45
N GLY A 74 1.13 2.50 5.54
CA GLY A 74 0.67 1.90 6.78
C GLY A 74 -0.56 2.55 7.44
N TRP A 75 -1.17 3.57 6.84
CA TRP A 75 -2.40 4.17 7.34
C TRP A 75 -3.60 3.25 7.15
N ILE A 76 -4.48 3.23 8.14
CA ILE A 76 -5.65 2.37 8.26
C ILE A 76 -6.84 3.27 8.58
N PHE A 77 -7.77 3.40 7.65
CA PHE A 77 -9.01 4.16 7.87
C PHE A 77 -9.96 3.34 8.75
N ALA A 78 -10.23 3.83 9.94
CA ALA A 78 -11.11 3.22 10.94
C ALA A 78 -11.81 4.33 11.74
N PRO A 79 -12.90 4.90 11.22
CA PRO A 79 -13.67 5.92 11.94
C PRO A 79 -14.17 5.43 13.30
N ASN A 80 -14.38 6.36 14.23
CA ASN A 80 -14.87 6.08 15.59
C ASN A 80 -13.96 5.14 16.41
N ASN A 81 -12.68 5.00 16.04
CA ASN A 81 -11.75 4.10 16.70
C ASN A 81 -11.41 4.53 18.14
N PRO A 82 -11.07 3.58 19.02
CA PRO A 82 -10.79 3.87 20.43
C PRO A 82 -9.53 4.72 20.66
N ILE A 83 -8.61 4.80 19.69
CA ILE A 83 -7.40 5.62 19.80
C ILE A 83 -7.78 7.11 19.76
N ALA A 84 -8.65 7.50 18.83
CA ALA A 84 -9.16 8.85 18.72
C ALA A 84 -9.98 9.23 19.97
N ALA A 85 -10.85 8.33 20.44
CA ALA A 85 -11.63 8.53 21.63
C ALA A 85 -10.75 8.77 22.87
N ARG A 86 -9.68 7.98 23.08
CA ARG A 86 -8.71 8.20 24.17
C ARG A 86 -7.93 9.51 24.04
N ALA A 87 -7.79 10.04 22.83
CA ALA A 87 -7.17 11.34 22.58
C ALA A 87 -8.16 12.51 22.72
N GLY A 88 -9.41 12.27 23.14
CA GLY A 88 -10.45 13.28 23.31
C GLY A 88 -11.14 13.71 22.03
N ILE A 89 -10.94 13.00 20.91
CA ILE A 89 -11.64 13.25 19.65
C ILE A 89 -12.92 12.41 19.63
N HIS A 90 -14.05 13.07 19.77
CA HIS A 90 -15.38 12.47 19.73
C HIS A 90 -16.17 13.08 18.59
N GLU A 91 -16.70 12.26 17.70
CA GLU A 91 -17.59 12.70 16.64
C GLU A 91 -18.96 12.01 16.73
N ASN A 92 -19.96 12.60 16.06
CA ASN A 92 -21.24 11.92 15.93
C ASN A 92 -21.04 10.61 15.18
N ILE A 93 -21.58 9.50 15.74
CA ILE A 93 -21.38 8.15 15.19
C ILE A 93 -21.79 8.03 13.71
N ASN A 94 -22.76 8.84 13.27
CA ASN A 94 -23.24 8.87 11.90
C ASN A 94 -22.43 9.81 10.99
N ALA A 95 -21.52 10.62 11.53
CA ALA A 95 -20.77 11.57 10.70
C ALA A 95 -19.93 10.90 9.60
N PRO A 96 -19.19 9.81 9.87
CA PRO A 96 -18.46 9.10 8.81
C PRO A 96 -19.38 8.54 7.72
N ARG A 97 -20.56 8.01 8.10
CA ARG A 97 -21.54 7.48 7.16
C ARG A 97 -22.06 8.55 6.20
N LEU A 98 -22.48 9.69 6.75
CA LEU A 98 -22.99 10.84 5.95
C LEU A 98 -21.91 11.43 5.04
N TYR A 99 -20.67 11.49 5.51
CA TYR A 99 -19.53 11.89 4.68
C TYR A 99 -19.32 10.91 3.51
N LEU A 100 -19.27 9.60 3.79
CA LEU A 100 -19.10 8.58 2.76
C LEU A 100 -20.26 8.58 1.77
N GLU A 101 -21.50 8.74 2.24
CA GLU A 101 -22.69 8.87 1.36
C GLU A 101 -22.55 10.06 0.40
N SER A 102 -22.07 11.19 0.91
CA SER A 102 -21.82 12.39 0.09
C SER A 102 -20.71 12.18 -0.96
N VAL A 103 -19.63 11.43 -0.62
CA VAL A 103 -18.51 11.19 -1.53
C VAL A 103 -18.85 10.13 -2.57
N LEU A 104 -19.50 9.05 -2.16
CA LEU A 104 -19.73 7.87 -3.00
C LEU A 104 -20.96 8.03 -3.92
N GLY A 105 -21.92 8.89 -3.55
CA GLY A 105 -23.12 9.13 -4.33
C GLY A 105 -23.85 7.83 -4.74
N PRO A 106 -24.08 7.58 -6.04
CA PRO A 106 -24.80 6.39 -6.50
C PRO A 106 -24.06 5.05 -6.27
N HIS A 107 -22.76 5.10 -5.94
CA HIS A 107 -21.96 3.91 -5.64
C HIS A 107 -21.97 3.56 -4.14
N PHE A 108 -22.76 4.28 -3.32
CA PHE A 108 -22.90 4.01 -1.89
C PHE A 108 -23.73 2.74 -1.67
N LYS A 109 -23.08 1.67 -1.20
CA LYS A 109 -23.71 0.39 -0.85
C LYS A 109 -23.92 0.34 0.67
N ALA A 110 -25.10 0.70 1.15
CA ALA A 110 -25.40 0.89 2.58
C ALA A 110 -25.01 -0.32 3.43
N GLU A 111 -25.42 -1.53 3.04
CA GLU A 111 -25.11 -2.77 3.80
C GLU A 111 -23.61 -2.92 4.07
N LYS A 112 -22.79 -2.78 3.03
CA LYS A 112 -21.34 -3.00 3.14
C LYS A 112 -20.63 -1.86 3.87
N VAL A 113 -21.06 -0.61 3.65
CA VAL A 113 -20.52 0.57 4.36
C VAL A 113 -20.88 0.52 5.84
N ASP A 114 -22.13 0.19 6.17
CA ASP A 114 -22.59 0.12 7.55
C ASP A 114 -21.90 -1.02 8.31
N ALA A 115 -21.69 -2.19 7.68
CA ALA A 115 -20.90 -3.29 8.24
C ALA A 115 -19.44 -2.87 8.51
N PHE A 116 -18.81 -2.16 7.57
CA PHE A 116 -17.46 -1.62 7.74
C PHE A 116 -17.39 -0.64 8.90
N LEU A 117 -18.30 0.34 8.97
CA LEU A 117 -18.29 1.37 10.01
C LEU A 117 -18.59 0.80 11.41
N ALA A 118 -19.42 -0.22 11.50
CA ALA A 118 -19.69 -0.92 12.76
C ALA A 118 -18.48 -1.73 13.24
N ALA A 119 -17.83 -2.48 12.35
CA ALA A 119 -16.76 -3.38 12.72
C ALA A 119 -15.37 -2.73 12.83
N ALA A 120 -15.12 -1.57 12.19
CA ALA A 120 -13.79 -0.94 12.18
C ALA A 120 -13.30 -0.53 13.58
N PRO A 121 -14.12 0.06 14.48
CA PRO A 121 -13.72 0.33 15.87
C PRO A 121 -13.40 -0.96 16.64
N ASP A 122 -14.23 -1.99 16.49
CA ASP A 122 -14.07 -3.28 17.17
C ASP A 122 -12.82 -4.02 16.68
N MET A 123 -12.52 -3.95 15.39
CA MET A 123 -11.26 -4.45 14.81
C MET A 123 -10.06 -3.79 15.48
N VAL A 124 -10.04 -2.46 15.60
CA VAL A 124 -8.93 -1.74 16.24
C VAL A 124 -8.81 -2.14 17.71
N ALA A 125 -9.93 -2.21 18.45
CA ALA A 125 -9.98 -2.62 19.85
C ALA A 125 -9.48 -4.06 20.06
N PHE A 126 -9.93 -4.99 19.20
CA PHE A 126 -9.51 -6.39 19.24
C PHE A 126 -8.00 -6.53 19.01
N PHE A 127 -7.48 -5.96 17.94
CA PHE A 127 -6.06 -6.10 17.64
C PHE A 127 -5.17 -5.46 18.71
N GLU A 128 -5.57 -4.30 19.25
CA GLU A 128 -4.78 -3.62 20.29
C GLU A 128 -4.78 -4.37 21.62
N SER A 129 -5.90 -5.02 21.98
CA SER A 129 -6.04 -5.69 23.27
C SER A 129 -5.64 -7.16 23.27
N GLN A 130 -5.79 -7.86 22.15
CA GLN A 130 -5.62 -9.31 22.07
C GLN A 130 -4.38 -9.75 21.30
N THR A 131 -3.63 -8.82 20.70
CA THR A 131 -2.52 -9.16 19.79
C THR A 131 -1.31 -8.23 19.97
N GLN A 132 -0.23 -8.49 19.22
CA GLN A 132 0.96 -7.62 19.19
C GLN A 132 0.75 -6.31 18.43
N LEU A 133 -0.40 -6.14 17.76
CA LEU A 133 -0.66 -4.96 16.95
C LEU A 133 -1.08 -3.79 17.84
N GLN A 134 -0.26 -2.75 17.86
CA GLN A 134 -0.48 -1.51 18.61
C GLN A 134 -0.55 -0.35 17.63
N PHE A 135 -1.36 0.67 17.94
CA PHE A 135 -1.60 1.78 17.03
C PHE A 135 -1.21 3.15 17.61
N ASP A 136 -0.79 4.04 16.71
CA ASP A 136 -0.77 5.48 16.91
C ASP A 136 -1.92 6.11 16.12
N GLY A 137 -2.52 7.19 16.64
CA GLY A 137 -3.64 7.87 16.00
C GLY A 137 -3.19 8.92 14.97
N GLY A 138 -3.89 8.98 13.85
CA GLY A 138 -3.80 10.06 12.87
C GLY A 138 -4.62 11.29 13.32
N LEU A 139 -4.33 11.83 14.51
CA LEU A 139 -5.17 12.81 15.20
C LEU A 139 -5.35 14.15 14.44
N ALA A 140 -4.42 14.45 13.54
CA ALA A 140 -4.46 15.68 12.73
C ALA A 140 -4.56 15.38 11.22
N ILE A 141 -4.95 14.17 10.84
CA ILE A 141 -5.09 13.79 9.42
C ILE A 141 -6.55 13.94 9.02
N PRO A 142 -6.92 14.96 8.22
CA PRO A 142 -8.28 15.12 7.75
C PRO A 142 -8.60 14.14 6.61
N ASP A 143 -9.89 13.95 6.37
CA ASP A 143 -10.37 13.25 5.19
C ASP A 143 -9.95 13.97 3.91
N THR A 144 -9.86 13.23 2.80
CA THR A 144 -9.37 13.76 1.51
C THR A 144 -10.20 14.98 1.05
N TYR A 145 -11.51 14.87 1.16
CA TYR A 145 -12.45 15.95 0.79
C TYR A 145 -12.90 16.69 2.05
N SER A 146 -11.95 17.32 2.74
CA SER A 146 -12.12 17.92 4.07
C SER A 146 -13.00 19.17 4.12
N ASP A 147 -13.42 19.67 2.98
CA ASP A 147 -14.39 20.75 2.78
C ASP A 147 -15.83 20.28 2.67
N LEU A 148 -16.06 18.98 2.48
CA LEU A 148 -17.41 18.42 2.44
C LEU A 148 -18.05 18.35 3.85
N PRO A 149 -19.39 18.44 3.93
CA PRO A 149 -20.10 18.26 5.18
C PRO A 149 -19.76 16.92 5.87
N ARG A 150 -19.53 16.99 7.19
CA ARG A 150 -19.20 15.81 8.01
C ARG A 150 -17.85 15.16 7.71
N ALA A 151 -17.00 15.78 6.86
CA ALA A 151 -15.62 15.33 6.70
C ALA A 151 -14.85 15.41 8.03
N GLY A 152 -14.10 14.36 8.36
CA GLY A 152 -13.25 14.32 9.54
C GLY A 152 -12.07 15.29 9.40
N GLN A 153 -11.79 16.03 10.49
CA GLN A 153 -10.63 16.91 10.54
C GLN A 153 -9.43 16.23 11.22
N GLY A 154 -9.58 14.98 11.63
CA GLY A 154 -8.58 14.12 12.27
C GLY A 154 -9.21 12.99 13.04
N GLY A 155 -8.39 12.00 13.43
CA GLY A 155 -8.80 10.89 14.28
C GLY A 155 -9.42 9.67 13.57
N ARG A 156 -9.81 9.76 12.29
CA ARG A 156 -10.43 8.64 11.55
C ARG A 156 -9.43 7.61 11.03
N SER A 157 -8.14 7.88 11.12
CA SER A 157 -7.11 6.93 10.68
C SER A 157 -6.15 6.61 11.81
N VAL A 158 -5.65 5.37 11.81
CA VAL A 158 -4.62 4.89 12.71
C VAL A 158 -3.44 4.31 11.91
N ILE A 159 -2.28 4.16 12.54
CA ILE A 159 -1.10 3.54 11.95
C ILE A 159 -0.45 2.62 12.98
N ALA A 160 0.14 1.50 12.52
CA ALA A 160 0.86 0.61 13.41
C ALA A 160 2.06 1.34 14.06
N LYS A 161 2.22 1.20 15.38
CA LYS A 161 3.42 1.68 16.10
C LYS A 161 4.67 1.01 15.53
N PRO A 162 5.82 1.70 15.56
CA PRO A 162 7.10 1.10 15.17
C PRO A 162 7.31 -0.26 15.86
N TYR A 163 7.95 -1.19 15.16
CA TYR A 163 8.16 -2.55 15.64
C TYR A 163 9.62 -2.99 15.49
N ASP A 164 10.17 -3.56 16.55
CA ASP A 164 11.50 -4.16 16.51
C ASP A 164 11.40 -5.61 15.99
N ALA A 165 11.82 -5.81 14.76
CA ALA A 165 11.74 -7.10 14.08
C ALA A 165 12.63 -8.20 14.70
N ARG A 166 13.51 -7.85 15.67
CA ARG A 166 14.29 -8.86 16.41
C ARG A 166 13.40 -9.82 17.18
N ALA A 167 12.21 -9.38 17.59
CA ALA A 167 11.21 -10.21 18.25
C ALA A 167 10.77 -11.41 17.40
N LEU A 168 10.75 -11.27 16.06
CA LEU A 168 10.42 -12.37 15.14
C LEU A 168 11.50 -13.45 15.04
N GLY A 169 12.70 -13.23 15.59
CA GLY A 169 13.79 -14.19 15.48
C GLY A 169 14.11 -14.55 14.02
N LYS A 170 14.18 -15.85 13.72
CA LYS A 170 14.45 -16.34 12.36
C LYS A 170 13.31 -16.02 11.36
N ALA A 171 12.07 -15.89 11.84
CA ALA A 171 10.92 -15.63 10.99
C ALA A 171 10.98 -14.27 10.27
N VAL A 172 11.82 -13.33 10.73
CA VAL A 172 12.04 -12.04 10.06
C VAL A 172 12.53 -12.21 8.61
N SER A 173 13.20 -13.32 8.29
CA SER A 173 13.66 -13.62 6.92
C SER A 173 12.49 -13.81 5.94
N LEU A 174 11.35 -14.24 6.42
CA LEU A 174 10.12 -14.40 5.62
C LEU A 174 9.41 -13.07 5.34
N MET A 175 9.77 -11.98 6.00
CA MET A 175 9.13 -10.69 5.76
C MET A 175 9.63 -10.03 4.48
N ARG A 176 8.70 -9.54 3.66
CA ARG A 176 8.99 -8.68 2.50
C ARG A 176 9.75 -7.42 2.95
N LYS A 177 10.80 -7.08 2.22
CA LYS A 177 11.51 -5.81 2.42
C LYS A 177 10.61 -4.64 1.99
N PRO A 178 10.73 -3.46 2.63
CA PRO A 178 9.96 -2.28 2.26
C PRO A 178 10.32 -1.80 0.85
N LEU A 179 9.44 -1.02 0.23
CA LEU A 179 9.63 -0.45 -1.11
C LEU A 179 10.90 0.42 -1.13
N ARG A 180 11.84 0.07 -2.00
CA ARG A 180 13.16 0.71 -2.09
C ARG A 180 13.07 2.21 -2.30
N GLU A 181 12.19 2.64 -3.19
CA GLU A 181 12.00 4.01 -3.65
C GLU A 181 11.59 4.97 -2.52
N THR A 182 10.81 4.50 -1.56
CA THR A 182 10.33 5.28 -0.42
C THR A 182 11.25 5.24 0.78
N THR A 183 12.33 4.41 0.75
CA THR A 183 13.24 4.21 1.86
C THR A 183 14.57 4.97 1.71
N PHE A 184 15.28 5.16 2.80
CA PHE A 184 16.69 5.56 2.77
C PHE A 184 17.56 4.32 3.02
N LYS A 185 18.12 3.75 1.94
CA LYS A 185 18.89 2.48 1.99
C LYS A 185 18.17 1.36 2.75
N GLY A 186 16.87 1.22 2.55
CA GLY A 186 16.03 0.24 3.23
C GLY A 186 15.47 0.68 4.59
N MET A 187 15.84 1.85 5.09
CA MET A 187 15.27 2.43 6.31
C MET A 187 13.95 3.13 5.98
N THR A 188 12.86 2.70 6.59
CA THR A 188 11.56 3.36 6.47
C THR A 188 11.47 4.61 7.35
N ILE A 189 10.81 5.65 6.83
CA ILE A 189 10.53 6.89 7.54
C ILE A 189 9.01 7.01 7.68
N GLN A 190 8.54 7.15 8.91
CA GLN A 190 7.10 7.22 9.20
C GLN A 190 6.60 8.66 9.04
N SER A 191 5.40 8.83 8.49
CA SER A 191 4.75 10.14 8.44
C SER A 191 4.51 10.71 9.85
N GLY A 192 4.49 12.03 9.96
CA GLY A 192 4.34 12.73 11.23
C GLY A 192 5.68 13.14 11.85
N PRO A 193 5.90 12.96 13.16
CA PRO A 193 7.09 13.48 13.87
C PRO A 193 8.42 12.95 13.32
N ASP A 194 8.45 11.67 12.88
CA ASP A 194 9.65 11.05 12.31
C ASP A 194 10.05 11.74 11.00
N LEU A 195 9.13 11.85 10.05
CA LEU A 195 9.37 12.55 8.78
C LEU A 195 9.76 14.02 9.02
N ARG A 196 9.09 14.70 9.95
CA ARG A 196 9.42 16.08 10.31
C ARG A 196 10.86 16.20 10.79
N ALA A 197 11.34 15.27 11.62
CA ALA A 197 12.73 15.26 12.08
C ALA A 197 13.73 15.12 10.92
N PHE A 198 13.45 14.24 9.96
CA PHE A 198 14.28 14.11 8.75
C PHE A 198 14.27 15.40 7.90
N MET A 199 13.13 16.04 7.75
CA MET A 199 12.99 17.28 6.96
C MET A 199 13.63 18.51 7.65
N THR A 200 13.83 18.47 8.97
CA THR A 200 14.39 19.58 9.75
C THR A 200 15.78 19.33 10.31
N MET A 201 16.41 18.19 9.97
CA MET A 201 17.70 17.78 10.56
C MET A 201 18.85 18.81 10.36
N THR A 202 18.81 19.58 9.27
CA THR A 202 19.82 20.61 8.99
C THR A 202 19.57 21.93 9.72
N ARG A 203 18.43 22.07 10.43
CA ARG A 203 17.97 23.32 11.07
C ARG A 203 17.66 23.16 12.56
N SER A 204 17.69 21.94 13.10
CA SER A 204 17.38 21.63 14.49
C SER A 204 18.36 20.60 15.05
N LEU A 205 19.09 20.96 16.11
CA LEU A 205 20.02 20.05 16.79
C LEU A 205 19.31 18.81 17.35
N LYS A 206 18.07 18.96 17.86
CA LYS A 206 17.25 17.84 18.34
C LYS A 206 16.93 16.87 17.19
N SER A 207 16.52 17.40 16.05
CA SER A 207 16.23 16.59 14.85
C SER A 207 17.51 15.96 14.32
N PHE A 208 18.63 16.66 14.28
CA PHE A 208 19.92 16.14 13.88
C PHE A 208 20.35 14.95 14.75
N ALA A 209 20.31 15.09 16.08
CA ALA A 209 20.66 14.00 17.00
C ALA A 209 19.74 12.77 16.83
N TYR A 210 18.43 13.00 16.68
CA TYR A 210 17.45 11.94 16.44
C TYR A 210 17.74 11.18 15.15
N VAL A 211 17.91 11.89 14.02
CA VAL A 211 18.16 11.30 12.70
C VAL A 211 19.49 10.56 12.69
N THR A 212 20.56 11.16 13.27
CA THR A 212 21.88 10.52 13.38
C THR A 212 21.78 9.20 14.13
N LYS A 213 21.11 9.18 15.30
CA LYS A 213 20.88 7.94 16.06
C LYS A 213 20.16 6.89 15.22
N ARG A 214 19.08 7.26 14.51
CA ARG A 214 18.34 6.33 13.66
C ARG A 214 19.18 5.75 12.54
N VAL A 215 19.93 6.60 11.85
CA VAL A 215 20.82 6.19 10.75
C VAL A 215 21.92 5.26 11.25
N LEU A 216 22.58 5.57 12.36
CA LEU A 216 23.63 4.70 12.94
C LEU A 216 23.07 3.34 13.38
N CYS A 217 21.89 3.32 14.04
CA CYS A 217 21.22 2.08 14.41
C CYS A 217 20.85 1.26 13.16
N HIS A 218 20.36 1.91 12.10
CA HIS A 218 20.02 1.23 10.85
C HIS A 218 21.26 0.61 10.17
N PHE A 219 22.37 1.34 10.08
CA PHE A 219 23.60 0.77 9.52
C PHE A 219 24.17 -0.39 10.38
N ARG A 220 24.10 -0.28 11.71
CA ARG A 220 24.43 -1.42 12.59
C ARG A 220 23.56 -2.63 12.25
N ASP A 221 22.24 -2.44 12.08
CA ASP A 221 21.31 -3.53 11.76
C ASP A 221 21.59 -4.14 10.39
N LEU A 222 21.96 -3.32 9.39
CA LEU A 222 22.38 -3.82 8.08
C LEU A 222 23.63 -4.72 8.16
N VAL A 223 24.60 -4.36 9.01
CA VAL A 223 25.82 -5.17 9.21
C VAL A 223 25.51 -6.47 9.95
N LEU A 224 24.67 -6.43 10.98
CA LEU A 224 24.39 -7.59 11.84
C LEU A 224 23.34 -8.54 11.25
N PHE A 225 22.33 -8.02 10.54
CA PHE A 225 21.14 -8.77 10.13
C PHE A 225 20.87 -8.72 8.61
N GLY A 226 21.66 -7.97 7.85
CA GLY A 226 21.42 -7.78 6.40
C GLY A 226 20.18 -6.96 6.05
N ARG A 227 19.48 -6.40 7.06
CA ARG A 227 18.28 -5.56 6.91
C ARG A 227 18.07 -4.66 8.12
N GLY A 228 17.29 -3.58 7.94
CA GLY A 228 16.84 -2.76 9.05
C GLY A 228 15.84 -3.50 9.94
N MET A 229 16.01 -3.41 11.25
CA MET A 229 15.16 -4.07 12.25
C MET A 229 14.12 -3.14 12.87
N ASP A 230 14.29 -1.81 12.80
CA ASP A 230 13.26 -0.83 13.19
C ASP A 230 12.24 -0.68 12.06
N LEU A 231 11.17 -1.48 12.11
CA LEU A 231 10.11 -1.49 11.11
C LEU A 231 9.11 -0.36 11.38
N ARG A 232 8.63 0.28 10.30
CA ARG A 232 7.62 1.34 10.35
C ARG A 232 6.65 1.23 9.19
N ASN A 233 5.56 1.98 9.23
CA ASN A 233 4.54 1.98 8.19
C ASN A 233 3.96 0.57 7.96
N GLY A 234 3.69 0.20 6.70
CA GLY A 234 3.18 -1.13 6.35
C GLY A 234 4.08 -2.28 6.77
N SER A 235 5.41 -2.09 6.82
CA SER A 235 6.32 -3.11 7.33
C SER A 235 6.13 -3.37 8.83
N ALA A 236 5.84 -2.34 9.65
CA ALA A 236 5.52 -2.52 11.06
C ALA A 236 4.17 -3.23 11.23
N LEU A 237 3.18 -2.88 10.41
CA LEU A 237 1.88 -3.56 10.40
C LEU A 237 2.04 -5.05 10.13
N VAL A 238 2.75 -5.42 9.07
CA VAL A 238 3.02 -6.83 8.73
C VAL A 238 3.80 -7.52 9.84
N GLY A 239 4.85 -6.89 10.38
CA GLY A 239 5.68 -7.48 11.44
C GLY A 239 4.87 -7.81 12.70
N ARG A 240 4.01 -6.89 13.13
CA ARG A 240 3.14 -7.08 14.30
C ARG A 240 2.06 -8.13 14.05
N LEU A 241 1.42 -8.13 12.88
CA LEU A 241 0.43 -9.14 12.50
C LEU A 241 1.08 -10.53 12.36
N MET A 242 2.28 -10.61 11.78
CA MET A 242 3.01 -11.87 11.69
C MET A 242 3.36 -12.42 13.07
N GLN A 243 3.86 -11.58 13.98
CA GLN A 243 4.11 -12.02 15.36
C GLN A 243 2.83 -12.52 16.01
N SER A 244 1.71 -11.79 15.85
CA SER A 244 0.41 -12.19 16.37
C SER A 244 -0.07 -13.52 15.79
N ALA A 245 0.17 -13.75 14.49
CA ALA A 245 -0.17 -15.02 13.84
C ALA A 245 0.65 -16.20 14.42
N LEU A 246 1.96 -16.00 14.60
CA LEU A 246 2.84 -16.99 15.21
C LEU A 246 2.46 -17.27 16.66
N ASP A 247 2.18 -16.23 17.46
CA ASP A 247 1.75 -16.35 18.87
C ASP A 247 0.40 -17.10 18.99
N ALA A 248 -0.49 -16.94 18.00
CA ALA A 248 -1.79 -17.64 17.93
C ALA A 248 -1.69 -19.04 17.30
N GLY A 249 -0.51 -19.52 16.93
CA GLY A 249 -0.31 -20.85 16.35
C GLY A 249 -0.76 -20.99 14.88
N VAL A 250 -0.87 -19.88 14.14
CA VAL A 250 -1.16 -19.93 12.69
C VAL A 250 -0.01 -20.57 11.95
N GLU A 251 -0.30 -21.59 11.14
CA GLU A 251 0.67 -22.17 10.21
C GLU A 251 0.79 -21.28 8.97
N ILE A 252 2.01 -20.95 8.57
CA ILE A 252 2.30 -20.11 7.40
C ILE A 252 3.18 -20.89 6.43
N ARG A 253 2.67 -21.16 5.22
CA ARG A 253 3.42 -21.79 4.14
C ARG A 253 3.66 -20.78 3.02
N VAL A 254 4.91 -20.49 2.72
CA VAL A 254 5.35 -19.62 1.63
C VAL A 254 5.71 -20.45 0.39
N SER A 255 5.78 -19.80 -0.79
CA SER A 255 6.04 -20.46 -2.07
C SER A 255 5.00 -21.55 -2.39
N GLN A 256 3.75 -21.31 -1.97
CA GLN A 256 2.62 -22.22 -2.16
C GLN A 256 1.53 -21.53 -2.96
N SER A 257 1.40 -21.89 -4.23
CA SER A 257 0.33 -21.41 -5.10
C SER A 257 -0.89 -22.33 -5.02
N VAL A 258 -2.06 -21.74 -4.83
CA VAL A 258 -3.34 -22.44 -4.96
C VAL A 258 -3.76 -22.41 -6.43
N GLU A 259 -4.14 -23.57 -6.97
CA GLU A 259 -4.55 -23.73 -8.36
C GLU A 259 -6.08 -23.78 -8.50
N THR A 260 -6.76 -24.50 -7.58
CA THR A 260 -8.22 -24.63 -7.63
C THR A 260 -8.84 -24.67 -6.23
N LEU A 261 -10.10 -24.24 -6.15
CA LEU A 261 -10.98 -24.47 -5.02
C LEU A 261 -11.91 -25.64 -5.33
N ILE A 262 -12.01 -26.57 -4.38
CA ILE A 262 -12.91 -27.73 -4.49
C ILE A 262 -14.13 -27.46 -3.63
N HIS A 263 -15.31 -27.59 -4.21
CA HIS A 263 -16.57 -27.46 -3.51
C HIS A 263 -17.35 -28.78 -3.54
N ASP A 264 -18.03 -29.07 -2.45
CA ASP A 264 -19.02 -30.13 -2.37
C ASP A 264 -20.40 -29.48 -2.23
N GLN A 265 -21.31 -29.83 -3.16
CA GLN A 265 -22.55 -29.09 -3.36
C GLN A 265 -22.25 -27.58 -3.58
N ASP A 266 -22.71 -26.70 -2.70
CA ASP A 266 -22.48 -25.26 -2.78
C ASP A 266 -21.41 -24.73 -1.83
N ARG A 267 -20.67 -25.59 -1.10
CA ARG A 267 -19.71 -25.22 -0.07
C ARG A 267 -18.27 -25.53 -0.50
N VAL A 268 -17.36 -24.56 -0.31
CA VAL A 268 -15.91 -24.76 -0.47
C VAL A 268 -15.40 -25.61 0.70
N THR A 269 -14.79 -26.76 0.40
CA THR A 269 -14.32 -27.75 1.37
C THR A 269 -12.84 -28.05 1.30
N LYS A 270 -12.17 -27.77 0.16
CA LYS A 270 -10.74 -28.03 -0.02
C LYS A 270 -10.10 -27.00 -0.94
N VAL A 271 -8.78 -26.86 -0.81
CA VAL A 271 -7.91 -26.17 -1.77
C VAL A 271 -6.94 -27.16 -2.40
N HIS A 272 -6.65 -27.00 -3.67
CA HIS A 272 -5.67 -27.79 -4.41
C HIS A 272 -4.50 -26.90 -4.78
N LEU A 273 -3.30 -27.30 -4.39
CA LEU A 273 -2.07 -26.57 -4.65
C LEU A 273 -1.45 -26.98 -5.99
N ALA A 274 -0.63 -26.12 -6.57
CA ALA A 274 0.06 -26.37 -7.83
C ALA A 274 1.04 -27.57 -7.79
N ASP A 275 1.47 -27.99 -6.61
CA ASP A 275 2.30 -29.19 -6.42
C ASP A 275 1.51 -30.51 -6.27
N GLY A 276 0.18 -30.45 -6.41
CA GLY A 276 -0.72 -31.58 -6.28
C GLY A 276 -1.23 -31.84 -4.86
N THR A 277 -0.78 -31.09 -3.86
CA THR A 277 -1.24 -31.22 -2.47
C THR A 277 -2.70 -30.77 -2.34
N GLN A 278 -3.50 -31.53 -1.59
CA GLN A 278 -4.87 -31.15 -1.22
C GLN A 278 -4.94 -30.82 0.27
N ILE A 279 -5.60 -29.73 0.60
CA ILE A 279 -5.79 -29.25 1.97
C ILE A 279 -7.30 -29.12 2.22
N THR A 280 -7.78 -29.79 3.26
CA THR A 280 -9.20 -29.76 3.66
C THR A 280 -9.46 -28.58 4.59
N THR A 281 -10.63 -27.94 4.47
CA THR A 281 -11.07 -26.87 5.35
C THR A 281 -12.50 -27.11 5.84
N LYS A 282 -12.75 -26.89 7.15
CA LYS A 282 -14.07 -27.07 7.74
C LYS A 282 -14.96 -25.82 7.62
N HIS A 283 -14.35 -24.62 7.75
CA HIS A 283 -15.09 -23.36 7.76
C HIS A 283 -14.92 -22.55 6.49
N GLY A 284 -14.05 -23.03 5.58
CA GLY A 284 -13.89 -22.46 4.24
C GLY A 284 -12.56 -21.76 4.01
N VAL A 285 -12.56 -20.88 3.01
CA VAL A 285 -11.38 -20.20 2.46
C VAL A 285 -11.57 -18.70 2.45
N VAL A 286 -10.53 -17.94 2.84
CA VAL A 286 -10.47 -16.48 2.68
C VAL A 286 -9.53 -16.14 1.54
N LEU A 287 -10.04 -15.51 0.47
CA LEU A 287 -9.25 -14.96 -0.62
C LEU A 287 -8.72 -13.58 -0.22
N ALA A 288 -7.39 -13.42 -0.19
CA ALA A 288 -6.69 -12.18 0.18
C ALA A 288 -5.38 -12.01 -0.62
N CYS A 289 -5.40 -12.40 -1.91
CA CYS A 289 -4.25 -12.46 -2.82
C CYS A 289 -3.76 -11.09 -3.31
N GLY A 290 -4.52 -10.01 -3.05
CA GLY A 290 -4.09 -8.64 -3.32
C GLY A 290 -4.56 -8.05 -4.65
N GLY A 291 -5.59 -8.62 -5.27
CA GLY A 291 -6.21 -8.14 -6.50
C GLY A 291 -5.38 -8.40 -7.76
N TYR A 292 -5.68 -7.67 -8.83
CA TYR A 292 -5.14 -7.92 -10.17
C TYR A 292 -4.27 -6.78 -10.74
N GLY A 293 -3.59 -6.02 -9.86
CA GLY A 293 -2.78 -4.87 -10.29
C GLY A 293 -1.64 -5.21 -11.25
N GLN A 294 -1.21 -6.45 -11.34
CA GLN A 294 -0.17 -6.94 -12.27
C GLN A 294 -0.72 -7.86 -13.38
N ASP A 295 -2.03 -8.12 -13.41
CA ASP A 295 -2.68 -8.83 -14.50
C ASP A 295 -2.98 -7.86 -15.64
N MET A 296 -2.14 -7.89 -16.68
CA MET A 296 -2.23 -7.00 -17.84
C MET A 296 -3.52 -7.23 -18.65
N ALA A 297 -4.03 -8.46 -18.72
CA ALA A 297 -5.24 -8.78 -19.47
C ALA A 297 -6.47 -8.17 -18.80
N ARG A 298 -6.66 -8.39 -17.49
CA ARG A 298 -7.78 -7.80 -16.72
C ARG A 298 -7.70 -6.28 -16.68
N ARG A 299 -6.49 -5.72 -16.58
CA ARG A 299 -6.29 -4.28 -16.59
C ARG A 299 -6.66 -3.66 -17.94
N ALA A 300 -6.29 -4.29 -19.06
CA ALA A 300 -6.64 -3.82 -20.41
C ALA A 300 -8.15 -3.72 -20.61
N GLU A 301 -8.95 -4.58 -19.96
CA GLU A 301 -10.40 -4.57 -20.01
C GLU A 301 -11.05 -3.52 -19.10
N SER A 302 -10.42 -3.22 -17.95
CA SER A 302 -11.05 -2.45 -16.87
C SER A 302 -10.43 -1.07 -16.62
N PHE A 303 -9.12 -0.89 -16.89
CA PHE A 303 -8.43 0.37 -16.57
C PHE A 303 -8.49 1.35 -17.74
N PRO A 304 -8.76 2.62 -17.47
CA PRO A 304 -8.67 3.64 -18.51
C PRO A 304 -7.19 3.79 -18.91
N ARG A 305 -6.88 3.67 -20.19
CA ARG A 305 -5.54 3.85 -20.74
C ARG A 305 -4.47 2.94 -20.08
N ASP A 306 -4.79 1.65 -19.93
CA ASP A 306 -3.94 0.68 -19.22
C ASP A 306 -2.49 0.62 -19.72
N ALA A 307 -2.24 0.76 -21.03
CA ALA A 307 -0.89 0.74 -21.61
C ALA A 307 0.07 1.77 -20.99
N GLU A 308 -0.45 2.83 -20.38
CA GLU A 308 0.32 3.90 -19.74
C GLU A 308 0.32 3.81 -18.22
N HIS A 309 -0.38 2.82 -17.66
CA HIS A 309 -0.58 2.67 -16.22
C HIS A 309 0.51 1.80 -15.57
N HIS A 310 1.01 2.23 -14.42
CA HIS A 310 2.04 1.53 -13.64
C HIS A 310 1.52 1.12 -12.26
N SER A 311 1.50 -0.17 -11.98
CA SER A 311 1.05 -0.68 -10.69
C SER A 311 2.17 -0.66 -9.64
N LEU A 312 1.84 -0.15 -8.44
CA LEU A 312 2.67 -0.24 -7.24
C LEU A 312 2.39 -1.52 -6.42
N SER A 313 1.52 -2.40 -6.92
CA SER A 313 1.31 -3.71 -6.31
C SER A 313 2.55 -4.60 -6.48
N VAL A 314 2.75 -5.54 -5.56
CA VAL A 314 3.81 -6.54 -5.71
C VAL A 314 3.63 -7.35 -7.00
N PRO A 315 4.72 -7.88 -7.60
CA PRO A 315 4.64 -8.61 -8.86
C PRO A 315 3.70 -9.82 -8.84
N SER A 316 3.49 -10.42 -7.67
CA SER A 316 2.60 -11.56 -7.47
C SER A 316 1.10 -11.23 -7.39
N ALA A 317 0.70 -9.95 -7.41
CA ALA A 317 -0.71 -9.55 -7.42
C ALA A 317 -1.32 -9.68 -8.83
N THR A 318 -1.50 -10.91 -9.28
CA THR A 318 -1.85 -11.31 -10.66
C THR A 318 -3.30 -11.77 -10.82
N GLY A 319 -4.19 -11.44 -9.88
CA GLY A 319 -5.62 -11.74 -10.01
C GLY A 319 -6.01 -13.15 -9.58
N ASP A 320 -5.13 -13.89 -8.92
CA ASP A 320 -5.36 -15.30 -8.56
C ASP A 320 -6.65 -15.47 -7.72
N GLY A 321 -6.89 -14.59 -6.73
CA GLY A 321 -8.09 -14.67 -5.90
C GLY A 321 -9.38 -14.48 -6.71
N LEU A 322 -9.36 -13.59 -7.70
CA LEU A 322 -10.49 -13.39 -8.60
C LEU A 322 -10.70 -14.64 -9.47
N ALA A 323 -9.62 -15.15 -10.07
CA ALA A 323 -9.70 -16.33 -10.93
C ALA A 323 -10.23 -17.56 -10.17
N LEU A 324 -9.76 -17.79 -8.94
CA LEU A 324 -10.24 -18.86 -8.06
C LEU A 324 -11.74 -18.71 -7.75
N GLY A 325 -12.19 -17.50 -7.46
CA GLY A 325 -13.60 -17.21 -7.21
C GLY A 325 -14.48 -17.42 -8.45
N GLU A 326 -14.09 -16.83 -9.59
CA GLU A 326 -14.81 -16.94 -10.86
C GLU A 326 -14.96 -18.39 -11.32
N ALA A 327 -13.92 -19.23 -11.12
CA ALA A 327 -13.96 -20.64 -11.49
C ALA A 327 -15.08 -21.42 -10.77
N ILE A 328 -15.57 -20.94 -9.65
CA ILE A 328 -16.69 -21.53 -8.90
C ILE A 328 -17.95 -20.65 -8.87
N GLY A 329 -18.04 -19.69 -9.81
CA GLY A 329 -19.23 -18.89 -10.05
C GLY A 329 -19.33 -17.60 -9.25
N ALA A 330 -18.25 -17.10 -8.65
CA ALA A 330 -18.25 -15.80 -8.00
C ALA A 330 -18.39 -14.65 -9.03
N HIS A 331 -19.09 -13.59 -8.62
CA HIS A 331 -19.23 -12.38 -9.42
C HIS A 331 -18.13 -11.36 -9.10
N VAL A 332 -17.50 -10.81 -10.14
CA VAL A 332 -16.56 -9.70 -10.04
C VAL A 332 -17.32 -8.39 -10.28
N ASP A 333 -17.35 -7.53 -9.27
CA ASP A 333 -17.98 -6.20 -9.36
C ASP A 333 -17.07 -5.22 -10.08
N GLN A 334 -17.48 -4.84 -11.30
CA GLN A 334 -16.82 -3.82 -12.13
C GLN A 334 -17.66 -2.52 -12.22
N THR A 335 -18.76 -2.42 -11.46
CA THR A 335 -19.67 -1.26 -11.52
C THR A 335 -19.22 -0.07 -10.69
N LEU A 336 -17.98 -0.09 -10.21
CA LEU A 336 -17.37 0.97 -9.41
C LEU A 336 -17.07 2.21 -10.27
N ALA A 337 -17.00 3.38 -9.62
CA ALA A 337 -16.67 4.64 -10.30
C ALA A 337 -15.30 4.56 -11.01
N ARG A 338 -14.33 3.89 -10.37
CA ARG A 338 -13.00 3.61 -10.94
C ARG A 338 -12.51 2.24 -10.50
N PRO A 339 -11.70 1.56 -11.34
CA PRO A 339 -11.25 0.19 -11.07
C PRO A 339 -10.08 0.11 -10.08
N ALA A 340 -9.39 1.23 -9.80
CA ALA A 340 -8.13 1.21 -9.05
C ALA A 340 -7.93 2.40 -8.12
N ALA A 341 -7.09 2.18 -7.09
CA ALA A 341 -6.61 3.19 -6.15
C ALA A 341 -5.50 4.04 -6.80
N PHE A 342 -5.86 4.97 -7.66
CA PHE A 342 -4.92 5.75 -8.45
C PHE A 342 -3.90 6.51 -7.60
N CYS A 343 -2.64 6.54 -8.12
CA CYS A 343 -1.53 7.28 -7.54
C CYS A 343 -0.57 7.72 -8.65
N PRO A 344 -0.19 9.00 -8.73
CA PRO A 344 0.83 9.43 -9.67
C PRO A 344 2.19 8.86 -9.29
N VAL A 345 2.90 8.32 -10.28
CA VAL A 345 4.20 7.68 -10.06
C VAL A 345 5.27 8.22 -10.99
N SER A 346 6.53 8.16 -10.58
CA SER A 346 7.69 8.35 -11.45
C SER A 346 8.51 7.08 -11.57
N ARG A 347 9.00 6.82 -12.79
CA ARG A 347 9.82 5.65 -13.10
C ARG A 347 11.26 5.91 -12.67
N VAL A 348 11.79 5.04 -11.82
CA VAL A 348 13.15 5.15 -11.27
C VAL A 348 14.04 4.11 -11.90
N THR A 349 15.22 4.54 -12.40
CA THR A 349 16.32 3.64 -12.74
C THR A 349 17.45 3.87 -11.77
N TRP A 350 17.79 2.84 -11.00
CA TRP A 350 18.81 2.88 -9.99
C TRP A 350 20.21 2.72 -10.60
N PRO A 351 21.30 3.19 -9.93
CA PRO A 351 22.66 3.03 -10.44
C PRO A 351 23.11 1.58 -10.65
N ASP A 352 22.48 0.62 -9.97
CA ASP A 352 22.71 -0.82 -10.12
C ASP A 352 21.92 -1.45 -11.28
N GLY A 353 21.23 -0.64 -12.08
CA GLY A 353 20.39 -1.07 -13.20
C GLY A 353 18.98 -1.53 -12.82
N GLY A 354 18.69 -1.65 -11.53
CA GLY A 354 17.33 -1.96 -11.06
C GLY A 354 16.34 -0.85 -11.41
N THR A 355 15.10 -1.22 -11.65
CA THR A 355 13.99 -0.28 -11.91
C THR A 355 12.98 -0.30 -10.78
N GLY A 356 12.20 0.77 -10.64
CA GLY A 356 11.12 0.85 -9.67
C GLY A 356 10.22 2.06 -9.89
N LEU A 357 9.25 2.22 -9.01
CA LEU A 357 8.25 3.29 -9.08
C LEU A 357 8.23 4.07 -7.77
N PHE A 358 8.34 5.38 -7.84
CA PHE A 358 8.16 6.25 -6.69
C PHE A 358 6.74 6.84 -6.68
N PRO A 359 5.94 6.64 -5.61
CA PRO A 359 4.62 7.24 -5.49
C PRO A 359 4.71 8.71 -5.01
N HIS A 360 4.16 9.63 -5.80
CA HIS A 360 4.08 11.05 -5.46
C HIS A 360 2.86 11.34 -4.58
N ILE A 361 2.97 11.08 -3.26
CA ILE A 361 1.87 11.21 -2.30
C ILE A 361 1.76 12.64 -1.77
N ILE A 362 2.85 13.17 -1.18
CA ILE A 362 2.83 14.44 -0.44
C ILE A 362 3.72 15.54 -1.05
N ASP A 363 4.70 15.18 -1.85
CA ASP A 363 5.67 16.13 -2.43
C ASP A 363 5.01 17.13 -3.37
N ARG A 364 3.93 16.74 -4.06
CA ARG A 364 3.11 17.59 -4.92
C ARG A 364 2.46 18.76 -4.17
N GLY A 365 2.09 18.53 -2.90
CA GLY A 365 1.44 19.52 -2.04
C GLY A 365 2.39 20.55 -1.43
N LYS A 366 3.72 20.40 -1.56
CA LYS A 366 4.71 21.31 -0.99
C LYS A 366 4.75 22.66 -1.74
N PRO A 367 5.08 23.79 -1.04
CA PRO A 367 5.14 25.10 -1.69
C PRO A 367 6.33 25.22 -2.66
N GLY A 368 6.08 25.74 -3.87
CA GLY A 368 7.12 25.96 -4.90
C GLY A 368 7.30 24.83 -5.90
N VAL A 369 6.28 23.98 -6.08
CA VAL A 369 6.19 22.98 -7.17
C VAL A 369 4.83 23.11 -7.85
N ILE A 370 4.80 22.91 -9.17
CA ILE A 370 3.56 22.84 -9.98
C ILE A 370 3.60 21.62 -10.90
N GLY A 371 2.42 21.09 -11.23
CA GLY A 371 2.22 20.01 -12.19
C GLY A 371 1.81 20.55 -13.55
N VAL A 372 2.55 20.23 -14.62
CA VAL A 372 2.26 20.71 -15.97
C VAL A 372 2.18 19.57 -16.98
N LEU A 373 1.39 19.75 -18.04
CA LEU A 373 1.34 18.88 -19.21
C LEU A 373 2.45 19.22 -20.23
N ALA A 374 2.55 18.46 -21.31
CA ALA A 374 3.47 18.74 -22.42
C ALA A 374 3.25 20.13 -23.06
N THR A 375 2.05 20.68 -22.93
CA THR A 375 1.71 22.05 -23.35
C THR A 375 2.26 23.13 -22.42
N GLY A 376 2.94 22.76 -21.33
CA GLY A 376 3.42 23.68 -20.32
C GLY A 376 2.33 24.23 -19.38
N LYS A 377 1.07 23.85 -19.57
CA LYS A 377 -0.07 24.33 -18.75
C LYS A 377 -0.32 23.43 -17.55
N ARG A 378 -0.73 24.02 -16.43
CA ARG A 378 -1.29 23.29 -15.29
C ARG A 378 -2.62 22.65 -15.71
N PHE A 379 -3.03 21.60 -15.02
CA PHE A 379 -4.25 20.87 -15.33
C PHE A 379 -5.09 20.53 -14.08
N CYS A 380 -4.54 20.73 -12.89
CA CYS A 380 -5.25 20.49 -11.62
C CYS A 380 -4.61 21.24 -10.46
N ASN A 381 -5.26 21.17 -9.32
CA ASN A 381 -4.71 21.53 -8.03
C ASN A 381 -3.79 20.39 -7.53
N GLU A 382 -2.50 20.62 -7.44
CA GLU A 382 -1.52 19.61 -7.03
C GLU A 382 -1.62 19.25 -5.54
N GLY A 383 -2.31 20.07 -4.74
CA GLY A 383 -2.59 19.79 -3.33
C GLY A 383 -3.79 18.87 -3.09
N LEU A 384 -4.55 18.51 -4.12
CA LEU A 384 -5.60 17.47 -4.04
C LEU A 384 -5.02 16.10 -3.68
N GLY A 385 -5.90 15.14 -3.40
CA GLY A 385 -5.53 13.74 -3.24
C GLY A 385 -4.72 13.23 -4.42
N TYR A 386 -3.82 12.29 -4.18
CA TYR A 386 -3.04 11.67 -5.25
C TYR A 386 -3.94 10.90 -6.24
N TYR A 387 -5.07 10.37 -5.77
CA TYR A 387 -6.10 9.78 -6.60
C TYR A 387 -6.65 10.82 -7.59
N ASP A 388 -7.06 11.99 -7.09
CA ASP A 388 -7.63 13.07 -7.92
C ASP A 388 -6.62 13.63 -8.93
N TYR A 389 -5.32 13.65 -8.58
CA TYR A 389 -4.27 14.08 -9.52
C TYR A 389 -4.25 13.20 -10.77
N VAL A 390 -4.35 11.88 -10.63
CA VAL A 390 -4.36 10.95 -11.77
C VAL A 390 -5.68 11.08 -12.55
N GLU A 391 -6.82 11.20 -11.87
CA GLU A 391 -8.11 11.45 -12.52
C GLU A 391 -8.07 12.69 -13.41
N ASN A 392 -7.56 13.80 -12.87
CA ASN A 392 -7.40 15.04 -13.63
C ASN A 392 -6.39 14.90 -14.78
N LEU A 393 -5.29 14.15 -14.58
CA LEU A 393 -4.32 13.89 -15.63
C LEU A 393 -4.94 13.12 -16.80
N LEU A 394 -5.68 12.04 -16.50
CA LEU A 394 -6.35 11.22 -17.50
C LEU A 394 -7.44 12.02 -18.25
N GLY A 395 -8.16 12.90 -17.55
CA GLY A 395 -9.17 13.77 -18.14
C GLY A 395 -8.61 14.91 -19.00
N ALA A 396 -7.42 15.44 -18.63
CA ALA A 396 -6.82 16.58 -19.32
C ALA A 396 -6.01 16.20 -20.56
N VAL A 397 -5.56 14.95 -20.68
CA VAL A 397 -4.77 14.49 -21.82
C VAL A 397 -5.67 13.82 -22.87
N PRO A 398 -5.68 14.29 -24.13
CA PRO A 398 -6.49 13.72 -25.20
C PRO A 398 -6.23 12.22 -25.42
N GLN A 399 -7.23 11.49 -25.86
CA GLN A 399 -7.09 10.09 -26.29
C GLN A 399 -6.02 9.98 -27.37
N GLY A 400 -5.16 8.97 -27.26
CA GLY A 400 -4.03 8.74 -28.19
C GLY A 400 -2.76 9.55 -27.88
N ALA A 401 -2.81 10.56 -27.01
CA ALA A 401 -1.62 11.23 -26.48
C ALA A 401 -1.15 10.55 -25.18
N ALA A 402 0.16 10.54 -24.91
CA ALA A 402 0.72 9.90 -23.72
C ALA A 402 0.27 10.62 -22.43
N ALA A 403 -0.34 9.89 -21.50
CA ALA A 403 -0.79 10.43 -20.20
C ALA A 403 0.40 10.66 -19.30
N ARG A 404 1.03 11.83 -19.42
CA ARG A 404 2.17 12.24 -18.61
C ARG A 404 2.10 13.71 -18.23
N SER A 405 2.69 14.03 -17.09
CA SER A 405 2.87 15.37 -16.57
C SER A 405 4.28 15.52 -16.00
N TRP A 406 4.67 16.73 -15.65
CA TRP A 406 5.95 17.01 -15.00
C TRP A 406 5.70 17.85 -13.74
N LEU A 407 6.31 17.42 -12.63
CA LEU A 407 6.39 18.24 -11.44
C LEU A 407 7.60 19.17 -11.57
N VAL A 408 7.33 20.45 -11.77
CA VAL A 408 8.33 21.51 -12.02
C VAL A 408 8.57 22.30 -10.75
N CYS A 409 9.84 22.52 -10.38
CA CYS A 409 10.23 23.30 -9.20
C CYS A 409 11.59 24.01 -9.39
N ASP A 410 11.95 24.84 -8.44
CA ASP A 410 13.24 25.55 -8.40
C ASP A 410 14.28 24.87 -7.49
N HIS A 411 15.48 25.49 -7.38
CA HIS A 411 16.59 24.94 -6.59
C HIS A 411 16.27 24.98 -5.09
N ARG A 412 15.57 25.99 -4.59
CA ARG A 412 15.16 26.10 -3.19
C ARG A 412 14.27 24.92 -2.79
N PHE A 413 13.29 24.59 -3.65
CA PHE A 413 12.40 23.45 -3.43
C PHE A 413 13.16 22.12 -3.31
N ILE A 414 14.00 21.79 -4.29
CA ILE A 414 14.79 20.53 -4.30
C ILE A 414 15.64 20.41 -3.04
N ARG A 415 16.28 21.51 -2.61
CA ARG A 415 17.14 21.48 -1.42
C ARG A 415 16.35 21.34 -0.12
N ARG A 416 15.13 21.86 -0.06
CA ARG A 416 14.30 21.85 1.15
C ARG A 416 13.47 20.58 1.30
N PHE A 417 12.84 20.12 0.22
CA PHE A 417 11.86 19.04 0.26
C PHE A 417 12.31 17.78 -0.48
N GLY A 418 13.20 17.91 -1.46
CA GLY A 418 13.44 16.85 -2.44
C GLY A 418 12.29 16.75 -3.45
N LEU A 419 12.37 15.77 -4.38
CA LEU A 419 11.28 15.46 -5.31
C LEU A 419 11.39 14.00 -5.74
N GLY A 420 10.40 13.20 -5.46
CA GLY A 420 10.46 11.78 -5.72
C GLY A 420 11.59 11.10 -4.94
N VAL A 421 12.44 10.33 -5.62
CA VAL A 421 13.61 9.68 -4.99
C VAL A 421 14.75 10.65 -4.68
N VAL A 422 14.68 11.88 -5.17
CA VAL A 422 15.66 12.93 -4.88
C VAL A 422 15.46 13.42 -3.45
N ARG A 423 16.42 13.17 -2.58
CA ARG A 423 16.34 13.54 -1.16
C ARG A 423 16.76 14.99 -0.93
N PRO A 424 16.19 15.68 0.09
CA PRO A 424 16.58 17.05 0.43
C PRO A 424 18.04 17.13 0.91
N ALA A 425 18.52 18.37 1.11
CA ALA A 425 19.82 18.61 1.73
C ALA A 425 19.95 17.87 3.08
N PRO A 426 21.15 17.32 3.40
CA PRO A 426 22.43 17.46 2.71
C PRO A 426 22.73 16.40 1.65
N VAL A 427 21.78 15.56 1.26
CA VAL A 427 22.00 14.42 0.36
C VAL A 427 22.35 14.92 -1.06
N PRO A 428 23.46 14.45 -1.66
CA PRO A 428 23.81 14.77 -3.04
C PRO A 428 22.82 14.12 -4.03
N PHE A 429 22.45 14.84 -5.09
CA PHE A 429 21.50 14.36 -6.09
C PHE A 429 22.01 14.41 -7.55
N GLY A 430 23.28 14.75 -7.76
CA GLY A 430 23.84 14.90 -9.12
C GLY A 430 23.74 13.65 -9.99
N HIS A 431 23.72 12.46 -9.38
CA HIS A 431 23.54 11.20 -10.10
C HIS A 431 22.13 11.08 -10.72
N TRP A 432 21.10 11.61 -10.08
CA TRP A 432 19.73 11.60 -10.63
C TRP A 432 19.58 12.49 -11.88
N ILE A 433 20.40 13.52 -11.99
CA ILE A 433 20.50 14.33 -13.23
C ILE A 433 21.20 13.51 -14.32
N LYS A 434 22.29 12.79 -13.99
CA LYS A 434 23.03 11.96 -14.92
C LYS A 434 22.21 10.79 -15.47
N THR A 435 21.37 10.17 -14.65
CA THR A 435 20.46 9.09 -15.10
C THR A 435 19.25 9.58 -15.87
N GLY A 436 19.01 10.90 -15.91
CA GLY A 436 17.87 11.49 -16.59
C GLY A 436 16.55 11.44 -15.80
N TYR A 437 16.55 10.90 -14.57
CA TYR A 437 15.39 10.92 -13.68
C TYR A 437 15.00 12.37 -13.31
N LEU A 438 15.98 13.17 -12.87
CA LEU A 438 15.79 14.58 -12.57
C LEU A 438 16.26 15.42 -13.76
N LYS A 439 15.31 16.03 -14.46
CA LYS A 439 15.62 17.01 -15.51
C LYS A 439 16.08 18.31 -14.88
N ARG A 440 16.95 19.04 -15.56
CA ARG A 440 17.51 20.31 -15.08
C ARG A 440 17.65 21.31 -16.20
N GLY A 441 17.27 22.56 -15.96
CA GLY A 441 17.53 23.72 -16.83
C GLY A 441 18.09 24.90 -16.02
N LYS A 442 19.00 25.68 -16.61
CA LYS A 442 19.45 26.94 -16.00
C LYS A 442 18.33 28.00 -16.03
N THR A 443 17.49 27.94 -17.05
CA THR A 443 16.29 28.78 -17.26
C THR A 443 15.06 27.86 -17.40
N ILE A 444 13.87 28.45 -17.34
CA ILE A 444 12.60 27.74 -17.60
C ILE A 444 12.58 27.16 -19.02
N ASP A 445 13.04 27.91 -20.02
CA ASP A 445 13.10 27.44 -21.42
C ASP A 445 14.05 26.25 -21.59
N ALA A 446 15.23 26.30 -20.96
CA ALA A 446 16.17 25.18 -20.98
C ALA A 446 15.61 23.93 -20.27
N LEU A 447 14.83 24.11 -19.20
CA LEU A 447 14.12 23.01 -18.55
C LEU A 447 13.04 22.43 -19.47
N ALA A 448 12.21 23.29 -20.08
CA ALA A 448 11.16 22.87 -21.00
C ALA A 448 11.72 22.02 -22.16
N GLN A 449 12.81 22.47 -22.79
CA GLN A 449 13.52 21.73 -23.84
C GLN A 449 14.00 20.35 -23.34
N SER A 450 14.58 20.28 -22.14
CA SER A 450 15.07 19.02 -21.56
C SER A 450 13.96 18.00 -21.25
N CYS A 451 12.72 18.48 -21.08
CA CYS A 451 11.53 17.68 -20.79
C CYS A 451 10.67 17.39 -22.03
N GLY A 452 10.88 18.09 -23.15
CA GLY A 452 9.97 18.05 -24.31
C GLY A 452 8.63 18.75 -24.03
N ILE A 453 8.65 19.80 -23.19
CA ILE A 453 7.48 20.65 -22.85
C ILE A 453 7.53 21.89 -23.77
N ASP A 454 6.36 22.42 -24.15
CA ASP A 454 6.26 23.72 -24.80
C ASP A 454 6.87 24.83 -23.93
N ALA A 455 7.97 25.43 -24.41
CA ALA A 455 8.74 26.40 -23.63
C ALA A 455 7.93 27.69 -23.37
N SER A 456 7.18 28.15 -24.35
CA SER A 456 6.37 29.36 -24.23
C SER A 456 5.20 29.15 -23.24
N GLY A 457 4.55 27.98 -23.32
CA GLY A 457 3.49 27.58 -22.40
C GLY A 457 4.00 27.47 -20.96
N LEU A 458 5.16 26.82 -20.75
CA LEU A 458 5.74 26.69 -19.41
C LEU A 458 6.15 28.05 -18.82
N ALA A 459 6.81 28.92 -19.63
CA ALA A 459 7.22 30.24 -19.18
C ALA A 459 6.02 31.11 -18.77
N ALA A 460 4.95 31.10 -19.59
CA ALA A 460 3.71 31.80 -19.27
C ALA A 460 3.04 31.26 -17.99
N THR A 461 3.00 29.93 -17.82
CA THR A 461 2.43 29.27 -16.62
C THR A 461 3.21 29.64 -15.36
N VAL A 462 4.55 29.58 -15.39
CA VAL A 462 5.38 29.96 -14.23
C VAL A 462 5.25 31.44 -13.90
N ALA A 463 5.19 32.31 -14.90
CA ALA A 463 4.98 33.74 -14.69
C ALA A 463 3.62 34.02 -14.02
N GLN A 464 2.54 33.42 -14.54
CA GLN A 464 1.19 33.56 -13.98
C GLN A 464 1.10 32.98 -12.55
N TRP A 465 1.69 31.80 -12.33
CA TRP A 465 1.78 31.19 -10.99
C TRP A 465 2.46 32.13 -9.99
N ASN A 466 3.59 32.71 -10.36
CA ASN A 466 4.39 33.55 -9.46
C ASN A 466 3.66 34.81 -9.02
N ILE A 467 2.76 35.39 -9.84
CA ILE A 467 1.93 36.54 -9.47
C ILE A 467 1.02 36.19 -8.29
N GLY A 468 0.30 35.08 -8.37
CA GLY A 468 -0.56 34.62 -7.26
C GLY A 468 0.26 34.12 -6.06
N ALA A 469 1.32 33.37 -6.34
CA ALA A 469 2.17 32.78 -5.30
C ALA A 469 2.90 33.81 -4.43
N ALA A 470 3.24 34.98 -4.97
CA ALA A 470 3.79 36.10 -4.20
C ALA A 470 2.80 36.62 -3.13
N GLN A 471 1.50 36.43 -3.35
CA GLN A 471 0.43 36.76 -2.40
C GLN A 471 -0.04 35.53 -1.57
N GLY A 472 0.59 34.37 -1.73
CA GLY A 472 0.16 33.12 -1.10
C GLY A 472 -1.16 32.57 -1.64
N LYS A 473 -1.52 32.88 -2.88
CA LYS A 473 -2.78 32.48 -3.52
C LYS A 473 -2.53 31.65 -4.78
N ASP A 474 -3.43 30.74 -5.06
CA ASP A 474 -3.59 30.07 -6.35
C ASP A 474 -4.97 30.40 -6.92
N PRO A 475 -5.08 31.46 -7.76
CA PRO A 475 -6.38 31.87 -8.31
C PRO A 475 -6.96 30.87 -9.32
N GLU A 476 -6.14 30.01 -9.92
CA GLU A 476 -6.54 29.08 -10.97
C GLU A 476 -7.24 27.84 -10.41
N PHE A 477 -6.67 27.23 -9.36
CA PHE A 477 -7.17 25.95 -8.80
C PHE A 477 -7.41 25.98 -7.29
N GLY A 478 -7.20 27.11 -6.59
CA GLY A 478 -7.49 27.22 -5.16
C GLY A 478 -6.61 26.38 -4.25
N ARG A 479 -5.33 26.20 -4.58
CA ARG A 479 -4.41 25.36 -3.80
C ARG A 479 -4.19 25.90 -2.39
N GLY A 480 -4.28 24.99 -1.39
CA GLY A 480 -4.09 25.32 0.02
C GLY A 480 -5.33 25.91 0.70
N THR A 481 -6.53 25.73 0.14
CA THR A 481 -7.80 26.20 0.71
C THR A 481 -8.41 25.22 1.71
N THR A 482 -8.17 23.89 1.55
CA THR A 482 -8.74 22.87 2.45
C THR A 482 -7.74 22.40 3.51
N ALA A 483 -8.24 21.82 4.59
CA ALA A 483 -7.40 21.25 5.66
C ALA A 483 -6.50 20.12 5.13
N TYR A 484 -7.02 19.26 4.25
CA TYR A 484 -6.25 18.16 3.62
C TYR A 484 -5.05 18.69 2.82
N MET A 485 -5.24 19.71 1.99
CA MET A 485 -4.15 20.33 1.24
C MET A 485 -3.11 20.93 2.17
N ARG A 486 -3.54 21.68 3.18
CA ARG A 486 -2.66 22.37 4.14
C ARG A 486 -1.80 21.40 4.94
N LEU A 487 -2.32 20.20 5.27
CA LEU A 487 -1.54 19.14 5.91
C LEU A 487 -0.32 18.72 5.08
N GLN A 488 -0.47 18.67 3.75
CA GLN A 488 0.62 18.30 2.84
C GLN A 488 1.66 19.42 2.65
N GLY A 489 1.32 20.67 3.01
CA GLY A 489 2.15 21.84 2.86
C GLY A 489 3.37 21.87 3.78
N ASP A 490 3.96 23.05 3.90
CA ASP A 490 5.02 23.34 4.85
C ASP A 490 4.50 24.35 5.90
N PRO A 491 4.38 23.98 7.18
CA PRO A 491 3.84 24.86 8.20
C PRO A 491 4.70 26.13 8.44
N GLU A 492 5.95 26.14 7.98
CA GLU A 492 6.82 27.32 8.06
C GLU A 492 6.59 28.31 6.89
N GLN A 493 5.84 27.90 5.86
CA GLN A 493 5.51 28.76 4.73
C GLN A 493 4.23 29.57 5.01
N THR A 494 4.33 30.89 4.96
CA THR A 494 3.22 31.82 5.17
C THR A 494 3.02 32.73 3.96
N PRO A 495 1.79 33.20 3.70
CA PRO A 495 0.54 32.94 4.41
C PRO A 495 -0.14 31.61 4.07
N ASN A 496 0.29 30.92 3.01
CA ASN A 496 -0.28 29.65 2.56
C ASN A 496 0.79 28.55 2.56
N PRO A 497 0.62 27.46 3.33
CA PRO A 497 1.62 26.41 3.46
C PRO A 497 1.89 25.63 2.16
N ASN A 498 1.03 25.77 1.15
CA ASN A 498 1.10 25.02 -0.11
C ASN A 498 1.59 25.87 -1.30
N VAL A 499 1.78 27.17 -1.12
CA VAL A 499 2.01 28.11 -2.23
C VAL A 499 3.29 28.91 -1.99
N ALA A 500 4.21 28.86 -2.96
CA ALA A 500 5.39 29.70 -3.02
C ALA A 500 5.81 29.92 -4.49
N PRO A 501 6.48 31.04 -4.83
CA PRO A 501 6.99 31.29 -6.18
C PRO A 501 8.04 30.26 -6.61
N ILE A 502 8.19 30.07 -7.92
CA ILE A 502 9.23 29.29 -8.60
C ILE A 502 10.13 30.29 -9.33
N GLN A 503 11.24 30.70 -8.71
CA GLN A 503 12.05 31.81 -9.23
C GLN A 503 13.56 31.62 -9.10
N ASP A 504 14.02 30.75 -8.22
CA ASP A 504 15.45 30.56 -7.90
C ASP A 504 16.07 29.42 -8.71
N GLY A 505 16.53 29.71 -9.93
CA GLY A 505 17.22 28.70 -10.78
C GLY A 505 18.50 28.14 -10.15
N PRO A 506 18.97 27.01 -10.62
CA PRO A 506 18.43 26.20 -11.69
C PRO A 506 17.09 25.55 -11.37
N PHE A 507 16.30 25.29 -12.43
CA PHE A 507 14.98 24.66 -12.35
C PHE A 507 15.07 23.16 -12.61
N TYR A 508 14.12 22.42 -12.06
CA TYR A 508 14.09 20.95 -12.12
C TYR A 508 12.70 20.43 -12.43
N ALA A 509 12.66 19.24 -13.03
CA ALA A 509 11.41 18.51 -13.24
C ALA A 509 11.59 17.00 -13.10
N VAL A 510 10.53 16.33 -12.66
CA VAL A 510 10.38 14.87 -12.68
C VAL A 510 9.15 14.53 -13.50
N GLU A 511 9.28 13.58 -14.43
CA GLU A 511 8.14 13.05 -15.19
C GLU A 511 7.26 12.18 -14.29
N VAL A 512 5.96 12.39 -14.39
CA VAL A 512 4.94 11.67 -13.62
C VAL A 512 3.93 11.07 -14.57
N VAL A 513 3.60 9.80 -14.33
CA VAL A 513 2.68 8.99 -15.13
C VAL A 513 1.58 8.39 -14.24
N PRO A 514 0.46 7.91 -14.81
CA PRO A 514 -0.59 7.23 -14.05
C PRO A 514 -0.06 5.96 -13.38
N GLY A 515 -0.50 5.70 -12.16
CA GLY A 515 -0.26 4.46 -11.44
C GLY A 515 -1.35 4.18 -10.43
N SER A 516 -1.21 3.08 -9.68
CA SER A 516 -2.14 2.72 -8.60
C SER A 516 -1.46 1.92 -7.50
N PHE A 517 -2.03 1.98 -6.28
CA PHE A 517 -1.63 1.17 -5.13
C PHE A 517 -2.26 -0.23 -5.13
N GLY A 518 -3.27 -0.47 -5.95
CA GLY A 518 -4.02 -1.72 -6.04
C GLY A 518 -5.33 -1.52 -6.76
N THR A 519 -6.12 -2.58 -6.84
CA THR A 519 -7.42 -2.58 -7.51
C THR A 519 -8.56 -2.25 -6.55
N PHE A 520 -9.60 -1.60 -7.05
CA PHE A 520 -10.88 -1.40 -6.37
C PHE A 520 -11.94 -2.39 -6.86
N ALA A 521 -11.93 -2.72 -8.17
CA ALA A 521 -12.73 -3.82 -8.68
C ALA A 521 -12.24 -5.15 -8.11
N GLY A 522 -13.16 -6.04 -7.80
CA GLY A 522 -12.89 -7.31 -7.14
C GLY A 522 -14.16 -8.14 -6.98
N LEU A 523 -14.08 -9.22 -6.23
CA LEU A 523 -15.21 -10.10 -5.95
C LEU A 523 -16.32 -9.37 -5.19
N SER A 524 -17.56 -9.57 -5.61
CA SER A 524 -18.72 -9.11 -4.86
C SER A 524 -18.80 -9.81 -3.52
N THR A 525 -18.97 -9.03 -2.44
CA THR A 525 -19.12 -9.57 -1.09
C THR A 525 -20.23 -8.86 -0.34
N ASP A 526 -20.86 -9.57 0.59
CA ASP A 526 -21.80 -8.99 1.55
C ASP A 526 -21.13 -8.33 2.76
N GLY A 527 -21.93 -7.88 3.73
CA GLY A 527 -21.44 -7.28 4.98
C GLY A 527 -20.66 -8.24 5.89
N ALA A 528 -20.80 -9.56 5.71
CA ALA A 528 -20.05 -10.60 6.41
C ALA A 528 -18.78 -11.06 5.67
N ALA A 529 -18.35 -10.35 4.64
CA ALA A 529 -17.23 -10.69 3.76
C ALA A 529 -17.41 -11.99 2.95
N ARG A 530 -18.64 -12.55 2.87
CA ARG A 530 -18.92 -13.75 2.08
C ARG A 530 -18.99 -13.39 0.60
N VAL A 531 -18.40 -14.24 -0.24
CA VAL A 531 -18.39 -14.05 -1.70
C VAL A 531 -19.75 -14.38 -2.30
N LEU A 532 -20.21 -13.54 -3.24
CA LEU A 532 -21.51 -13.62 -3.88
C LEU A 532 -21.41 -14.04 -5.35
N ARG A 533 -22.43 -14.76 -5.82
CA ARG A 533 -22.70 -14.98 -7.24
C ARG A 533 -23.38 -13.75 -7.86
N GLN A 534 -23.56 -13.76 -9.16
CA GLN A 534 -24.19 -12.64 -9.90
C GLN A 534 -25.64 -12.40 -9.47
N ASP A 535 -26.36 -13.41 -9.06
CA ASP A 535 -27.73 -13.34 -8.55
C ASP A 535 -27.83 -12.87 -7.08
N GLY A 536 -26.68 -12.60 -6.45
CA GLY A 536 -26.60 -12.18 -5.04
C GLY A 536 -26.58 -13.35 -4.04
N THR A 537 -26.65 -14.60 -4.49
CA THR A 537 -26.54 -15.76 -3.57
C THR A 537 -25.11 -15.94 -3.10
N VAL A 538 -24.97 -16.43 -1.84
CA VAL A 538 -23.67 -16.66 -1.19
C VAL A 538 -23.05 -17.94 -1.72
N ILE A 539 -21.72 -17.91 -1.96
CA ILE A 539 -20.91 -19.13 -2.10
C ILE A 539 -20.47 -19.56 -0.71
N GLU A 540 -21.06 -20.63 -0.20
CA GLU A 540 -20.81 -21.09 1.16
C GLU A 540 -19.34 -21.48 1.38
N GLY A 541 -18.77 -21.04 2.52
CA GLY A 541 -17.37 -21.31 2.85
C GLY A 541 -16.36 -20.50 2.02
N LEU A 542 -16.80 -19.47 1.29
CA LEU A 542 -15.88 -18.58 0.58
C LEU A 542 -16.03 -17.14 1.06
N TYR A 543 -14.90 -16.55 1.46
CA TYR A 543 -14.77 -15.17 1.90
C TYR A 543 -13.73 -14.43 1.04
N ALA A 544 -13.83 -13.09 0.98
CA ALA A 544 -12.79 -12.28 0.37
C ALA A 544 -12.52 -11.01 1.18
N ALA A 545 -11.24 -10.65 1.30
CA ALA A 545 -10.79 -9.45 1.99
C ALA A 545 -9.64 -8.75 1.24
N GLY A 546 -9.46 -7.46 1.52
CA GLY A 546 -8.46 -6.65 0.80
C GLY A 546 -8.87 -6.39 -0.64
N SER A 547 -7.89 -6.36 -1.55
CA SER A 547 -8.13 -6.02 -2.97
C SER A 547 -8.79 -7.15 -3.79
N ASP A 548 -8.95 -8.34 -3.23
CA ASP A 548 -9.76 -9.39 -3.88
C ASP A 548 -11.26 -9.13 -3.71
N SER A 549 -11.67 -8.39 -2.67
CA SER A 549 -13.03 -7.91 -2.49
C SER A 549 -13.21 -6.55 -3.16
N ALA A 550 -14.30 -6.35 -3.87
CA ALA A 550 -14.67 -5.04 -4.42
C ALA A 550 -14.71 -3.97 -3.32
N SER A 551 -14.12 -2.81 -3.62
CA SER A 551 -13.96 -1.73 -2.64
C SER A 551 -15.30 -1.27 -2.06
N VAL A 552 -15.36 -1.22 -0.73
CA VAL A 552 -16.53 -0.66 0.01
C VAL A 552 -16.74 0.83 -0.30
N PHE A 553 -15.73 1.51 -0.83
CA PHE A 553 -15.80 2.93 -1.17
C PHE A 553 -16.15 3.20 -2.64
N GLY A 554 -16.78 2.25 -3.32
CA GLY A 554 -17.40 2.47 -4.63
C GLY A 554 -16.46 2.95 -5.74
N GLY A 555 -15.15 2.80 -5.57
CA GLY A 555 -14.14 3.28 -6.52
C GLY A 555 -13.61 4.69 -6.24
N PHE A 556 -13.87 5.25 -5.05
CA PHE A 556 -13.37 6.56 -4.60
C PHE A 556 -12.26 6.46 -3.56
N TYR A 557 -11.61 7.59 -3.27
CA TYR A 557 -10.52 7.68 -2.28
C TYR A 557 -10.83 8.70 -1.16
N PRO A 558 -11.83 8.44 -0.28
CA PRO A 558 -12.34 9.41 0.69
C PRO A 558 -11.36 9.81 1.79
N ALA A 559 -10.38 8.98 2.13
CA ALA A 559 -9.45 9.25 3.23
C ALA A 559 -8.12 8.50 3.09
N GLY A 560 -7.12 8.89 3.85
CA GLY A 560 -5.87 8.13 4.00
C GLY A 560 -6.10 6.79 4.71
N GLY A 561 -5.67 5.68 4.07
CA GLY A 561 -5.79 4.34 4.66
C GLY A 561 -7.00 3.52 4.20
N ILE A 562 -7.69 3.93 3.17
CA ILE A 562 -8.91 3.27 2.65
C ILE A 562 -8.66 1.89 2.01
N ASN A 563 -7.41 1.54 1.71
CA ASN A 563 -7.07 0.19 1.27
C ASN A 563 -6.85 -0.74 2.46
N LEU A 564 -6.08 -0.29 3.47
CA LEU A 564 -5.74 -1.13 4.63
C LEU A 564 -6.87 -1.20 5.66
N GLY A 565 -7.66 -0.13 5.81
CA GLY A 565 -8.79 -0.10 6.72
C GLY A 565 -9.80 -1.22 6.42
N PRO A 566 -10.42 -1.23 5.23
CA PRO A 566 -11.30 -2.32 4.83
C PRO A 566 -10.63 -3.69 4.77
N ALA A 567 -9.35 -3.76 4.34
CA ALA A 567 -8.64 -5.04 4.31
C ALA A 567 -8.57 -5.69 5.71
N LEU A 568 -8.18 -4.91 6.73
CA LEU A 568 -8.14 -5.39 8.11
C LEU A 568 -9.54 -5.67 8.66
N THR A 569 -10.50 -4.77 8.40
CA THR A 569 -11.86 -4.86 8.94
C THR A 569 -12.61 -6.05 8.35
N PHE A 570 -12.62 -6.23 7.01
CA PHE A 570 -13.28 -7.38 6.41
C PHE A 570 -12.53 -8.70 6.65
N GLY A 571 -11.20 -8.66 6.82
CA GLY A 571 -10.45 -9.81 7.33
C GLY A 571 -10.89 -10.19 8.76
N PHE A 572 -11.04 -9.20 9.65
CA PHE A 572 -11.58 -9.40 11.00
C PHE A 572 -13.01 -9.97 10.97
N ILE A 573 -13.90 -9.39 10.14
CA ILE A 573 -15.28 -9.89 9.96
C ILE A 573 -15.28 -11.34 9.47
N ALA A 574 -14.49 -11.67 8.44
CA ALA A 574 -14.40 -13.02 7.90
C ALA A 574 -13.91 -14.02 8.95
N GLY A 575 -12.88 -13.65 9.73
CA GLY A 575 -12.37 -14.47 10.83
C GLY A 575 -13.41 -14.69 11.94
N CYS A 576 -14.17 -13.67 12.32
CA CYS A 576 -15.26 -13.79 13.29
C CYS A 576 -16.38 -14.69 12.78
N HIS A 577 -16.85 -14.46 11.54
CA HIS A 577 -17.94 -15.23 10.93
C HIS A 577 -17.59 -16.72 10.77
N ALA A 578 -16.34 -17.03 10.41
CA ALA A 578 -15.88 -18.43 10.33
C ALA A 578 -15.97 -19.16 11.69
N VAL A 579 -15.77 -18.45 12.80
CA VAL A 579 -15.89 -18.99 14.16
C VAL A 579 -17.35 -19.20 14.58
N GLU A 580 -18.25 -18.26 14.24
CA GLU A 580 -19.67 -18.32 14.62
C GLU A 580 -20.39 -19.53 14.03
N LYS A 581 -20.02 -19.95 12.81
CA LYS A 581 -20.54 -21.18 12.19
C LYS A 581 -20.15 -22.46 12.94
N ASN A 582 -19.27 -22.38 13.92
CA ASN A 582 -18.83 -23.51 14.75
C ASN A 582 -19.68 -23.67 16.03
N ARG A 583 -20.56 -22.73 16.35
CA ARG A 583 -21.47 -22.74 17.47
C ARG A 583 -22.88 -23.16 17.04
#